data_b80ad01f2b429c32cff7b62d7823cab0
#
_entry.id   b80ad01f2b429c32cff7b62d7823cab0
#
_cell.length_a   1.000
_cell.length_b   1.000
_cell.length_c   1.000
_cell.angle_alpha   90.00
_cell.angle_beta   90.00
_cell.angle_gamma   90.00
#
_symmetry.space_group_name_H-M   'P 1'
#
loop_
_entity.id
_entity.type
_entity.pdbx_description
1 polymer ?
#
loop_
_entity_poly.entity_id
_entity_poly.type
_entity_poly.pdbx_seq_one_letter_code
_entity_poly.pdbx_strand_id
1 'polypeptide(L)'
;MRDVHVHFLHGYCGGYTQEFFEGFITAAQRVGLDEIYLLEHTHHFREFESIYAPIIAYNDYQHDWIKRNMDGSIEDYLTFIDTVKENTYPIKVKFGLEVCYIPETADKLADILAEYDFDFLTGSVHWIDGWGFDHPKQKEIWRSMDVNKVYRRYYDIMCDLCESGLFTGLAHPDSIKCFGCTPAYDLTDSYHKLALLLCKYGMYAENSGGLRLNYDPKLELGMNRQLLDVFRQNGVTIYTASDAHKQIDTGANIRELERMLNEVTG
;
A
#
# COMPACT_ATOMS: atom_id res chain seq x y z
N MET A 1 -14.16 11.51 -8.04
CA MET A 1 -13.46 10.21 -7.85
C MET A 1 -12.12 10.48 -7.15
N ARG A 2 -11.59 9.52 -6.40
CA ARG A 2 -10.29 9.65 -5.75
C ARG A 2 -9.38 8.48 -6.06
N ASP A 3 -8.07 8.72 -5.99
CA ASP A 3 -7.03 7.70 -6.06
C ASP A 3 -6.17 7.84 -4.80
N VAL A 4 -6.27 6.87 -3.88
CA VAL A 4 -5.65 7.00 -2.55
C VAL A 4 -4.28 6.35 -2.45
N HIS A 5 -3.69 5.94 -3.59
CA HIS A 5 -2.38 5.28 -3.59
C HIS A 5 -1.64 5.57 -4.89
N VAL A 6 -0.78 6.59 -4.87
CA VAL A 6 0.04 7.01 -6.02
C VAL A 6 1.45 7.30 -5.53
N HIS A 7 2.42 6.53 -6.02
CA HIS A 7 3.83 6.73 -5.68
C HIS A 7 4.44 7.89 -6.45
N PHE A 8 5.22 8.72 -5.75
CA PHE A 8 5.80 9.91 -6.33
C PHE A 8 7.12 9.62 -7.07
N LEU A 9 8.16 9.15 -6.36
CA LEU A 9 9.49 9.01 -6.95
C LEU A 9 9.86 7.60 -7.42
N HIS A 10 9.00 6.61 -7.35
CA HIS A 10 9.38 5.23 -7.65
C HIS A 10 10.18 5.09 -8.96
N GLY A 11 11.47 4.80 -8.82
CA GLY A 11 12.39 4.65 -9.96
C GLY A 11 12.73 5.94 -10.72
N TYR A 12 12.31 7.11 -10.23
CA TYR A 12 12.64 8.41 -10.83
C TYR A 12 13.85 9.04 -10.14
N CYS A 13 14.91 9.33 -10.92
CA CYS A 13 16.17 9.86 -10.40
C CYS A 13 16.24 11.40 -10.37
N GLY A 14 15.17 12.11 -10.73
CA GLY A 14 15.13 13.58 -10.82
C GLY A 14 14.89 14.31 -9.50
N GLY A 15 14.61 13.58 -8.42
CA GLY A 15 14.33 14.15 -7.09
C GLY A 15 12.95 14.80 -6.98
N TYR A 16 12.69 15.39 -5.83
CA TYR A 16 11.43 16.06 -5.49
C TYR A 16 11.38 17.44 -6.17
N THR A 17 10.67 17.54 -7.31
CA THR A 17 10.51 18.80 -8.05
C THR A 17 9.06 19.15 -8.30
N GLN A 18 8.76 20.45 -8.32
CA GLN A 18 7.41 20.94 -8.61
C GLN A 18 6.95 20.53 -10.02
N GLU A 19 7.80 20.61 -11.02
CA GLU A 19 7.47 20.22 -12.40
C GLU A 19 7.06 18.74 -12.48
N PHE A 20 7.78 17.87 -11.77
CA PHE A 20 7.43 16.45 -11.71
C PHE A 20 6.09 16.23 -11.00
N PHE A 21 5.84 16.95 -9.90
CA PHE A 21 4.57 16.90 -9.18
C PHE A 21 3.38 17.36 -10.05
N GLU A 22 3.52 18.45 -10.79
CA GLU A 22 2.46 18.97 -11.68
C GLU A 22 2.06 17.96 -12.77
N GLY A 23 2.95 17.05 -13.13
CA GLY A 23 2.64 15.91 -14.00
C GLY A 23 1.58 14.98 -13.42
N PHE A 24 1.61 14.71 -12.11
CA PHE A 24 0.56 13.91 -11.42
C PHE A 24 -0.77 14.65 -11.38
N ILE A 25 -0.75 15.97 -11.12
CA ILE A 25 -1.95 16.81 -11.16
C ILE A 25 -2.60 16.76 -12.54
N THR A 26 -1.80 16.93 -13.59
CA THR A 26 -2.27 16.88 -14.98
C THR A 26 -2.85 15.50 -15.33
N ALA A 27 -2.18 14.42 -14.91
CA ALA A 27 -2.66 13.06 -15.14
C ALA A 27 -3.99 12.79 -14.41
N ALA A 28 -4.10 13.21 -13.16
CA ALA A 28 -5.32 13.08 -12.36
C ALA A 28 -6.51 13.83 -12.98
N GLN A 29 -6.30 15.07 -13.42
CA GLN A 29 -7.33 15.85 -14.12
C GLN A 29 -7.80 15.19 -15.42
N ARG A 30 -6.86 14.63 -16.21
CA ARG A 30 -7.18 13.95 -17.48
C ARG A 30 -8.18 12.80 -17.29
N VAL A 31 -8.11 12.09 -16.16
CA VAL A 31 -9.02 10.96 -15.85
C VAL A 31 -10.21 11.38 -14.98
N GLY A 32 -10.28 12.66 -14.58
CA GLY A 32 -11.39 13.25 -13.83
C GLY A 32 -11.37 12.90 -12.34
N LEU A 33 -10.18 12.84 -11.72
CA LEU A 33 -10.05 12.73 -10.27
C LEU A 33 -10.24 14.10 -9.61
N ASP A 34 -10.86 14.10 -8.44
CA ASP A 34 -11.05 15.28 -7.58
C ASP A 34 -10.03 15.31 -6.44
N GLU A 35 -9.43 14.16 -6.13
CA GLU A 35 -8.49 13.98 -5.02
C GLU A 35 -7.49 12.86 -5.33
N ILE A 36 -6.21 13.08 -4.98
CA ILE A 36 -5.15 12.07 -5.01
C ILE A 36 -4.40 12.04 -3.67
N TYR A 37 -3.94 10.84 -3.28
CA TYR A 37 -3.04 10.64 -2.15
C TYR A 37 -1.68 10.26 -2.72
N LEU A 38 -0.71 11.17 -2.61
CA LEU A 38 0.67 10.94 -2.99
C LEU A 38 1.44 10.41 -1.79
N LEU A 39 2.20 9.37 -2.01
CA LEU A 39 2.94 8.68 -0.97
C LEU A 39 4.29 8.18 -1.47
N GLU A 40 5.13 7.80 -0.51
CA GLU A 40 6.39 7.11 -0.72
C GLU A 40 6.45 5.86 0.15
N HIS A 41 7.19 4.86 -0.32
CA HIS A 41 7.50 3.71 0.51
C HIS A 41 8.51 4.06 1.60
N THR A 42 8.29 3.58 2.81
CA THR A 42 9.26 3.76 3.91
C THR A 42 10.62 3.12 3.64
N HIS A 43 10.71 2.11 2.78
CA HIS A 43 11.99 1.51 2.41
C HIS A 43 12.88 2.41 1.54
N HIS A 44 12.40 3.55 1.07
CA HIS A 44 13.21 4.55 0.38
C HIS A 44 14.00 5.44 1.35
N PHE A 45 13.59 5.54 2.62
CA PHE A 45 14.15 6.49 3.58
C PHE A 45 15.10 5.84 4.58
N ARG A 46 16.31 6.39 4.73
CA ARG A 46 17.36 5.90 5.64
C ARG A 46 16.91 5.89 7.10
N GLU A 47 16.05 6.82 7.48
CA GLU A 47 15.49 6.95 8.82
C GLU A 47 14.70 5.71 9.25
N PHE A 48 14.17 4.94 8.28
CA PHE A 48 13.44 3.70 8.52
C PHE A 48 14.33 2.43 8.45
N GLU A 49 15.65 2.53 8.26
CA GLU A 49 16.51 1.33 8.10
C GLU A 49 16.32 0.31 9.22
N SER A 50 16.18 0.78 10.46
CA SER A 50 16.09 -0.08 11.64
C SER A 50 14.86 -1.00 11.66
N ILE A 51 13.77 -0.63 11.00
CA ILE A 51 12.58 -1.48 10.92
C ILE A 51 12.76 -2.62 9.92
N TYR A 52 13.65 -2.47 8.94
CA TYR A 52 13.91 -3.48 7.91
C TYR A 52 14.97 -4.51 8.32
N ALA A 53 15.47 -4.49 9.57
CA ALA A 53 16.48 -5.43 10.03
C ALA A 53 16.11 -6.91 9.83
N PRO A 54 14.88 -7.38 10.09
CA PRO A 54 14.48 -8.77 9.79
C PRO A 54 14.52 -9.12 8.30
N ILE A 55 14.21 -8.15 7.44
CA ILE A 55 14.18 -8.30 5.99
C ILE A 55 15.61 -8.41 5.44
N ILE A 56 16.50 -7.52 5.91
CA ILE A 56 17.92 -7.48 5.57
C ILE A 56 18.61 -8.79 5.98
N ALA A 57 18.22 -9.36 7.12
CA ALA A 57 18.80 -10.59 7.63
C ALA A 57 18.31 -11.87 6.96
N TYR A 58 17.22 -11.81 6.18
CA TYR A 58 16.56 -13.00 5.63
C TYR A 58 17.39 -13.71 4.55
N ASN A 59 17.92 -12.97 3.56
CA ASN A 59 18.82 -13.48 2.53
C ASN A 59 19.55 -12.35 1.80
N ASP A 60 20.62 -12.70 1.05
CA ASP A 60 21.47 -11.73 0.34
C ASP A 60 20.67 -10.89 -0.68
N TYR A 61 19.68 -11.48 -1.37
CA TYR A 61 18.87 -10.74 -2.33
C TYR A 61 18.10 -9.60 -1.66
N GLN A 62 17.45 -9.86 -0.53
CA GLN A 62 16.68 -8.84 0.19
C GLN A 62 17.58 -7.80 0.85
N HIS A 63 18.72 -8.24 1.40
CA HIS A 63 19.77 -7.34 1.88
C HIS A 63 20.15 -6.33 0.80
N ASP A 64 20.56 -6.81 -0.37
CA ASP A 64 21.02 -5.96 -1.47
C ASP A 64 19.89 -5.10 -2.04
N TRP A 65 18.65 -5.62 -2.02
CA TRP A 65 17.48 -4.88 -2.50
C TRP A 65 17.16 -3.69 -1.58
N ILE A 66 17.08 -3.90 -0.28
CA ILE A 66 16.84 -2.82 0.69
C ILE A 66 17.96 -1.78 0.61
N LYS A 67 19.23 -2.20 0.68
CA LYS A 67 20.38 -1.28 0.66
C LYS A 67 20.44 -0.41 -0.60
N ARG A 68 20.01 -0.94 -1.73
CA ARG A 68 20.02 -0.20 -2.99
C ARG A 68 18.86 0.79 -3.13
N ASN A 69 17.70 0.50 -2.53
CA ASN A 69 16.52 1.34 -2.64
C ASN A 69 16.42 2.37 -1.49
N MET A 70 17.19 2.20 -0.42
CA MET A 70 17.17 3.07 0.76
C MET A 70 18.21 4.19 0.61
N ASP A 71 18.00 5.08 -0.33
CA ASP A 71 18.94 6.17 -0.65
C ASP A 71 18.36 7.58 -0.38
N GLY A 72 17.06 7.68 -0.09
CA GLY A 72 16.35 8.90 0.20
C GLY A 72 16.48 9.39 1.64
N SER A 73 16.02 10.62 1.87
CA SER A 73 15.81 11.23 3.18
C SER A 73 14.36 11.68 3.32
N ILE A 74 13.74 11.39 4.46
CA ILE A 74 12.38 11.84 4.74
C ILE A 74 12.31 13.37 4.85
N GLU A 75 13.39 14.02 5.27
CA GLU A 75 13.49 15.46 5.39
C GLU A 75 13.41 16.17 4.02
N ASP A 76 14.01 15.56 2.99
CA ASP A 76 13.88 16.05 1.61
C ASP A 76 12.44 15.95 1.11
N TYR A 77 11.74 14.86 1.45
CA TYR A 77 10.32 14.67 1.11
C TYR A 77 9.43 15.67 1.83
N LEU A 78 9.64 15.91 3.12
CA LEU A 78 8.88 16.91 3.90
C LEU A 78 9.11 18.32 3.39
N THR A 79 10.36 18.69 3.08
CA THR A 79 10.69 20.00 2.49
C THR A 79 9.95 20.21 1.16
N PHE A 80 9.88 19.16 0.34
CA PHE A 80 9.11 19.21 -0.90
C PHE A 80 7.60 19.38 -0.63
N ILE A 81 7.03 18.63 0.33
CA ILE A 81 5.62 18.76 0.70
C ILE A 81 5.28 20.18 1.13
N ASP A 82 6.12 20.79 1.96
CA ASP A 82 5.93 22.17 2.39
C ASP A 82 5.94 23.14 1.21
N THR A 83 6.89 22.98 0.30
CA THR A 83 7.01 23.81 -0.90
C THR A 83 5.76 23.73 -1.78
N VAL A 84 5.23 22.53 -2.02
CA VAL A 84 4.05 22.38 -2.90
C VAL A 84 2.76 22.77 -2.19
N LYS A 85 2.67 22.63 -0.86
CA LYS A 85 1.51 23.06 -0.08
C LYS A 85 1.34 24.59 -0.04
N GLU A 86 2.34 25.39 -0.41
CA GLU A 86 2.21 26.84 -0.58
C GLU A 86 1.32 27.24 -1.77
N ASN A 87 1.07 26.32 -2.70
CA ASN A 87 0.31 26.57 -3.92
C ASN A 87 -1.11 25.97 -3.85
N THR A 88 -1.98 26.44 -4.74
CA THR A 88 -3.33 25.92 -4.89
C THR A 88 -3.42 25.11 -6.19
N TYR A 89 -4.00 23.92 -6.10
CA TYR A 89 -4.16 23.00 -7.22
C TYR A 89 -5.64 22.78 -7.56
N PRO A 90 -5.98 22.41 -8.80
CA PRO A 90 -7.37 22.18 -9.22
C PRO A 90 -8.00 20.90 -8.65
N ILE A 91 -7.24 20.06 -7.99
CA ILE A 91 -7.66 18.85 -7.27
C ILE A 91 -7.10 18.88 -5.86
N LYS A 92 -7.69 18.11 -4.95
CA LYS A 92 -7.13 17.93 -3.62
C LYS A 92 -5.96 16.98 -3.67
N VAL A 93 -4.88 17.30 -2.96
CA VAL A 93 -3.73 16.44 -2.79
C VAL A 93 -3.47 16.24 -1.31
N LYS A 94 -3.26 14.99 -0.93
CA LYS A 94 -2.75 14.61 0.39
C LYS A 94 -1.41 13.95 0.23
N PHE A 95 -0.55 14.13 1.22
CA PHE A 95 0.79 13.58 1.26
C PHE A 95 0.95 12.63 2.45
N GLY A 96 1.51 11.48 2.21
CA GLY A 96 1.67 10.45 3.23
C GLY A 96 2.74 9.44 2.90
N LEU A 97 2.67 8.32 3.60
CA LEU A 97 3.57 7.19 3.40
C LEU A 97 2.79 5.89 3.20
N GLU A 98 3.32 5.02 2.34
CA GLU A 98 3.05 3.61 2.42
C GLU A 98 4.08 2.96 3.34
N VAL A 99 3.60 2.53 4.49
CA VAL A 99 4.43 2.03 5.58
C VAL A 99 4.38 0.53 5.62
N CYS A 100 5.51 -0.12 5.32
CA CYS A 100 5.65 -1.56 5.54
C CYS A 100 5.54 -1.89 7.02
N TYR A 101 4.53 -2.67 7.40
CA TYR A 101 4.39 -3.14 8.78
C TYR A 101 5.11 -4.47 8.98
N ILE A 102 6.04 -4.47 9.92
CA ILE A 102 6.85 -5.62 10.30
C ILE A 102 6.66 -5.82 11.81
N PRO A 103 5.93 -6.86 12.25
CA PRO A 103 5.56 -7.02 13.66
C PRO A 103 6.74 -6.96 14.62
N GLU A 104 7.88 -7.55 14.24
CA GLU A 104 9.09 -7.62 15.07
C GLU A 104 9.72 -6.26 15.37
N THR A 105 9.36 -5.22 14.60
CA THR A 105 9.92 -3.88 14.73
C THR A 105 8.84 -2.80 14.91
N ALA A 106 7.62 -3.20 15.28
CA ALA A 106 6.49 -2.30 15.41
C ALA A 106 6.71 -1.15 16.41
N ASP A 107 7.36 -1.41 17.55
CA ASP A 107 7.70 -0.39 18.55
C ASP A 107 8.65 0.67 17.96
N LYS A 108 9.68 0.23 17.24
CA LYS A 108 10.62 1.15 16.56
C LYS A 108 9.92 1.97 15.48
N LEU A 109 9.00 1.34 14.74
CA LEU A 109 8.20 2.02 13.74
C LEU A 109 7.35 3.12 14.38
N ALA A 110 6.72 2.84 15.52
CA ALA A 110 5.91 3.83 16.25
C ALA A 110 6.76 5.02 16.70
N ASP A 111 7.97 4.77 17.24
CA ASP A 111 8.89 5.81 17.67
C ASP A 111 9.30 6.71 16.49
N ILE A 112 9.66 6.13 15.34
CA ILE A 112 10.05 6.88 14.13
C ILE A 112 8.87 7.70 13.60
N LEU A 113 7.69 7.09 13.45
CA LEU A 113 6.52 7.78 12.91
C LEU A 113 6.05 8.95 13.80
N ALA A 114 6.29 8.89 15.10
CA ALA A 114 5.94 9.96 16.03
C ALA A 114 6.76 11.25 15.82
N GLU A 115 7.87 11.20 15.09
CA GLU A 115 8.70 12.36 14.77
C GLU A 115 8.16 13.17 13.58
N TYR A 116 7.19 12.63 12.81
CA TYR A 116 6.73 13.21 11.55
C TYR A 116 5.22 13.37 11.50
N ASP A 117 4.76 14.44 10.82
CA ASP A 117 3.34 14.70 10.60
C ASP A 117 2.99 14.58 9.11
N PHE A 118 2.10 13.62 8.80
CA PHE A 118 1.60 13.36 7.46
C PHE A 118 0.08 13.46 7.40
N ASP A 119 -0.47 13.83 6.24
CA ASP A 119 -1.93 13.89 6.05
C ASP A 119 -2.60 12.51 6.21
N PHE A 120 -1.84 11.43 5.98
CA PHE A 120 -2.27 10.03 6.16
C PHE A 120 -1.08 9.08 6.23
N LEU A 121 -1.29 7.92 6.84
CA LEU A 121 -0.37 6.79 6.82
C LEU A 121 -1.14 5.55 6.37
N THR A 122 -0.73 4.94 5.25
CA THR A 122 -1.31 3.69 4.75
C THR A 122 -0.38 2.55 5.11
N GLY A 123 -0.86 1.61 5.92
CA GLY A 123 -0.09 0.42 6.30
C GLY A 123 -0.16 -0.66 5.24
N SER A 124 0.95 -1.29 4.91
CA SER A 124 1.04 -2.39 3.94
C SER A 124 1.77 -3.60 4.50
N VAL A 125 1.49 -4.77 3.93
CA VAL A 125 2.18 -6.02 4.24
C VAL A 125 2.79 -6.56 2.96
N HIS A 126 4.12 -6.47 2.83
CA HIS A 126 4.93 -7.00 1.73
C HIS A 126 5.85 -8.15 2.18
N TRP A 127 5.98 -8.31 3.51
CA TRP A 127 6.91 -9.24 4.13
C TRP A 127 6.19 -10.14 5.13
N ILE A 128 6.41 -11.43 5.04
CA ILE A 128 5.87 -12.42 5.98
C ILE A 128 7.05 -13.12 6.65
N ASP A 129 7.22 -12.88 7.96
CA ASP A 129 8.34 -13.43 8.75
C ASP A 129 9.70 -13.23 8.05
N GLY A 130 9.93 -12.00 7.55
CA GLY A 130 11.15 -11.60 6.86
C GLY A 130 11.17 -11.87 5.36
N TRP A 131 10.30 -12.71 4.80
CA TRP A 131 10.25 -13.05 3.38
C TRP A 131 9.35 -12.12 2.57
N GLY A 132 9.89 -11.53 1.48
CA GLY A 132 9.15 -10.74 0.49
C GLY A 132 8.32 -11.61 -0.43
N PHE A 133 7.07 -11.86 -0.07
CA PHE A 133 6.20 -12.82 -0.74
C PHE A 133 5.78 -12.37 -2.15
N ASP A 134 5.78 -11.09 -2.42
CA ASP A 134 5.36 -10.45 -3.67
C ASP A 134 6.54 -10.04 -4.58
N HIS A 135 7.78 -10.24 -4.13
CA HIS A 135 8.95 -9.96 -4.96
C HIS A 135 9.12 -11.00 -6.08
N PRO A 136 9.18 -10.59 -7.38
CA PRO A 136 9.29 -11.52 -8.51
C PRO A 136 10.47 -12.48 -8.40
N LYS A 137 11.62 -12.05 -7.88
CA LYS A 137 12.80 -12.89 -7.67
C LYS A 137 12.68 -13.85 -6.48
N GLN A 138 11.66 -13.69 -5.65
CA GLN A 138 11.36 -14.58 -4.51
C GLN A 138 10.18 -15.53 -4.79
N LYS A 139 9.58 -15.44 -5.99
CA LYS A 139 8.42 -16.24 -6.39
C LYS A 139 8.62 -17.75 -6.24
N GLU A 140 9.83 -18.24 -6.52
CA GLU A 140 10.10 -19.69 -6.44
C GLU A 140 10.02 -20.23 -5.00
N ILE A 141 10.17 -19.37 -3.99
CA ILE A 141 10.05 -19.75 -2.56
C ILE A 141 8.64 -20.26 -2.26
N TRP A 142 7.62 -19.74 -2.94
CA TRP A 142 6.24 -20.19 -2.78
C TRP A 142 6.06 -21.70 -2.95
N ARG A 143 6.88 -22.34 -3.80
CA ARG A 143 6.84 -23.79 -4.06
C ARG A 143 7.19 -24.63 -2.82
N SER A 144 7.97 -24.07 -1.91
CA SER A 144 8.42 -24.74 -0.67
C SER A 144 7.57 -24.38 0.53
N MET A 145 6.66 -23.40 0.39
CA MET A 145 5.83 -22.90 1.48
C MET A 145 4.50 -23.67 1.62
N ASP A 146 4.03 -23.79 2.84
CA ASP A 146 2.65 -24.18 3.11
C ASP A 146 1.75 -22.95 2.88
N VAL A 147 1.09 -22.90 1.73
CA VAL A 147 0.24 -21.78 1.33
C VAL A 147 -0.83 -21.46 2.38
N ASN A 148 -1.39 -22.46 3.04
CA ASN A 148 -2.40 -22.23 4.08
C ASN A 148 -1.82 -21.50 5.29
N LYS A 149 -0.59 -21.83 5.70
CA LYS A 149 0.10 -21.13 6.80
C LYS A 149 0.48 -19.71 6.40
N VAL A 150 0.97 -19.52 5.17
CA VAL A 150 1.34 -18.21 4.65
C VAL A 150 0.14 -17.27 4.67
N TYR A 151 -1.03 -17.71 4.19
CA TYR A 151 -2.24 -16.88 4.19
C TYR A 151 -2.73 -16.57 5.62
N ARG A 152 -2.70 -17.53 6.55
CA ARG A 152 -3.06 -17.26 7.96
C ARG A 152 -2.14 -16.20 8.54
N ARG A 153 -0.84 -16.36 8.37
CA ARG A 153 0.14 -15.40 8.89
C ARG A 153 -0.01 -14.00 8.26
N TYR A 154 -0.28 -13.92 6.95
CA TYR A 154 -0.55 -12.66 6.27
C TYR A 154 -1.72 -11.89 6.89
N TYR A 155 -2.86 -12.56 7.11
CA TYR A 155 -4.01 -11.91 7.74
C TYR A 155 -3.80 -11.65 9.24
N ASP A 156 -3.02 -12.45 9.94
CA ASP A 156 -2.62 -12.16 11.32
C ASP A 156 -1.78 -10.89 11.39
N ILE A 157 -0.79 -10.71 10.50
CA ILE A 157 0.01 -9.47 10.40
C ILE A 157 -0.87 -8.26 10.08
N MET A 158 -1.85 -8.38 9.20
CA MET A 158 -2.80 -7.28 8.94
C MET A 158 -3.66 -6.93 10.16
N CYS A 159 -4.05 -7.91 10.94
CA CYS A 159 -4.75 -7.66 12.19
C CYS A 159 -3.85 -6.92 13.19
N ASP A 160 -2.60 -7.36 13.35
CA ASP A 160 -1.61 -6.70 14.22
C ASP A 160 -1.36 -5.26 13.75
N LEU A 161 -1.26 -5.03 12.43
CA LEU A 161 -1.16 -3.70 11.81
C LEU A 161 -2.34 -2.80 12.23
N CYS A 162 -3.58 -3.28 12.12
CA CYS A 162 -4.74 -2.52 12.55
C CYS A 162 -4.71 -2.23 14.06
N GLU A 163 -4.33 -3.22 14.88
CA GLU A 163 -4.29 -3.11 16.33
C GLU A 163 -3.18 -2.19 16.84
N SER A 164 -2.13 -1.93 16.02
CA SER A 164 -1.09 -0.98 16.36
C SER A 164 -1.61 0.46 16.51
N GLY A 165 -2.71 0.80 15.84
CA GLY A 165 -3.30 2.15 15.89
C GLY A 165 -2.48 3.23 15.16
N LEU A 166 -1.46 2.85 14.39
CA LEU A 166 -0.55 3.78 13.72
C LEU A 166 -1.10 4.32 12.38
N PHE A 167 -2.11 3.66 11.81
CA PHE A 167 -2.48 3.86 10.41
C PHE A 167 -3.87 4.44 10.23
N THR A 168 -4.03 5.22 9.17
CA THR A 168 -5.33 5.73 8.70
C THR A 168 -5.98 4.83 7.65
N GLY A 169 -5.20 3.98 6.99
CA GLY A 169 -5.67 3.07 5.96
C GLY A 169 -4.85 1.78 5.85
N LEU A 170 -5.44 0.78 5.20
CA LEU A 170 -4.83 -0.50 4.87
C LEU A 170 -4.68 -0.62 3.36
N ALA A 171 -3.44 -0.71 2.88
CA ALA A 171 -3.11 -0.86 1.47
C ALA A 171 -3.46 -2.29 0.98
N HIS A 172 -4.00 -2.37 -0.22
CA HIS A 172 -4.17 -3.60 -1.04
C HIS A 172 -4.28 -4.92 -0.24
N PRO A 173 -5.36 -5.12 0.58
CA PRO A 173 -5.44 -6.16 1.62
C PRO A 173 -5.44 -7.60 1.13
N ASP A 174 -5.44 -7.85 -0.18
CA ASP A 174 -5.30 -9.19 -0.76
C ASP A 174 -4.17 -9.30 -1.81
N SER A 175 -3.15 -8.45 -1.70
CA SER A 175 -1.97 -8.48 -2.58
C SER A 175 -1.23 -9.82 -2.57
N ILE A 176 -1.41 -10.62 -1.53
CA ILE A 176 -0.85 -11.98 -1.39
C ILE A 176 -1.21 -12.91 -2.57
N LYS A 177 -2.28 -12.63 -3.31
CA LYS A 177 -2.69 -13.39 -4.50
C LYS A 177 -1.84 -13.10 -5.76
N CYS A 178 -0.83 -12.20 -5.68
CA CYS A 178 -0.04 -11.68 -6.82
C CYS A 178 0.56 -12.74 -7.74
N PHE A 179 0.91 -13.92 -7.21
CA PHE A 179 1.45 -15.03 -8.00
C PHE A 179 0.47 -16.20 -8.18
N GLY A 180 -0.82 -16.00 -7.87
CA GLY A 180 -1.86 -17.00 -8.09
C GLY A 180 -1.85 -18.17 -7.12
N CYS A 181 -1.08 -18.10 -6.03
CA CYS A 181 -1.15 -19.07 -4.93
C CYS A 181 -2.42 -18.82 -4.13
N THR A 182 -3.23 -19.85 -3.90
CA THR A 182 -4.49 -19.76 -3.16
C THR A 182 -4.54 -20.81 -2.05
N PRO A 183 -5.08 -20.47 -0.86
CA PRO A 183 -5.21 -21.43 0.22
C PRO A 183 -6.34 -22.43 -0.04
N ALA A 184 -6.26 -23.60 0.60
CA ALA A 184 -7.26 -24.65 0.50
C ALA A 184 -8.34 -24.59 1.60
N TYR A 185 -8.51 -23.44 2.27
CA TYR A 185 -9.50 -23.21 3.31
C TYR A 185 -10.27 -21.92 3.07
N ASP A 186 -11.44 -21.79 3.70
CA ASP A 186 -12.27 -20.58 3.60
C ASP A 186 -11.67 -19.42 4.41
N LEU A 187 -11.49 -18.29 3.77
CA LEU A 187 -10.92 -17.05 4.34
C LEU A 187 -11.96 -16.17 5.05
N THR A 188 -13.24 -16.53 5.02
CA THR A 188 -14.35 -15.69 5.52
C THR A 188 -14.11 -15.20 6.95
N ASP A 189 -13.68 -16.08 7.85
CA ASP A 189 -13.41 -15.72 9.25
C ASP A 189 -12.25 -14.69 9.36
N SER A 190 -11.19 -14.86 8.56
CA SER A 190 -10.07 -13.92 8.53
C SER A 190 -10.54 -12.55 8.00
N TYR A 191 -11.37 -12.53 6.97
CA TYR A 191 -11.93 -11.30 6.40
C TYR A 191 -12.85 -10.58 7.39
N HIS A 192 -13.72 -11.29 8.11
CA HIS A 192 -14.55 -10.71 9.16
C HIS A 192 -13.74 -10.12 10.31
N LYS A 193 -12.73 -10.85 10.79
CA LYS A 193 -11.83 -10.35 11.84
C LYS A 193 -11.17 -9.04 11.41
N LEU A 194 -10.61 -9.00 10.20
CA LEU A 194 -9.97 -7.81 9.66
C LEU A 194 -10.94 -6.65 9.48
N ALA A 195 -12.16 -6.92 8.95
CA ALA A 195 -13.20 -5.91 8.77
C ALA A 195 -13.60 -5.25 10.10
N LEU A 196 -13.77 -6.05 11.16
CA LEU A 196 -14.11 -5.54 12.50
C LEU A 196 -13.00 -4.65 13.07
N LEU A 197 -11.72 -5.00 12.84
CA LEU A 197 -10.59 -4.20 13.28
C LEU A 197 -10.49 -2.88 12.50
N LEU A 198 -10.65 -2.91 11.17
CA LEU A 198 -10.69 -1.70 10.35
C LEU A 198 -11.77 -0.73 10.85
N CYS A 199 -12.98 -1.22 11.11
CA CYS A 199 -14.07 -0.41 11.66
C CYS A 199 -13.75 0.11 13.06
N LYS A 200 -13.20 -0.75 13.94
CA LYS A 200 -12.85 -0.38 15.33
C LYS A 200 -11.83 0.77 15.38
N TYR A 201 -10.84 0.74 14.49
CA TYR A 201 -9.77 1.74 14.45
C TYR A 201 -10.03 2.88 13.44
N GLY A 202 -11.21 2.89 12.78
CA GLY A 202 -11.59 3.96 11.84
C GLY A 202 -10.73 4.01 10.58
N MET A 203 -10.13 2.88 10.19
CA MET A 203 -9.26 2.79 9.02
C MET A 203 -10.07 2.54 7.74
N TYR A 204 -9.65 3.15 6.63
CA TYR A 204 -10.13 2.71 5.32
C TYR A 204 -9.34 1.49 4.81
N ALA A 205 -9.93 0.77 3.85
CA ALA A 205 -9.23 -0.26 3.08
C ALA A 205 -9.21 0.11 1.60
N GLU A 206 -8.15 -0.27 0.90
CA GLU A 206 -8.00 0.01 -0.52
C GLU A 206 -8.57 -1.11 -1.39
N ASN A 207 -9.49 -0.75 -2.27
CA ASN A 207 -9.82 -1.57 -3.43
C ASN A 207 -8.82 -1.20 -4.53
N SER A 208 -7.70 -1.95 -4.60
CA SER A 208 -6.51 -1.57 -5.38
C SER A 208 -6.45 -2.24 -6.75
N GLY A 209 -6.11 -1.44 -7.77
CA GLY A 209 -5.78 -1.91 -9.12
C GLY A 209 -4.32 -2.35 -9.32
N GLY A 210 -3.49 -2.24 -8.26
CA GLY A 210 -2.04 -2.41 -8.34
C GLY A 210 -1.57 -3.75 -8.88
N LEU A 211 -2.22 -4.85 -8.51
CA LEU A 211 -1.84 -6.17 -9.04
C LEU A 211 -1.97 -6.26 -10.57
N ARG A 212 -3.06 -5.71 -11.10
CA ARG A 212 -3.27 -5.70 -12.57
C ARG A 212 -2.31 -4.73 -13.26
N LEU A 213 -1.99 -3.62 -12.62
CA LEU A 213 -1.12 -2.58 -13.18
C LEU A 213 0.36 -2.98 -13.15
N ASN A 214 0.82 -3.53 -12.01
CA ASN A 214 2.25 -3.68 -11.72
C ASN A 214 2.77 -5.12 -11.91
N TYR A 215 1.89 -6.14 -11.91
CA TYR A 215 2.30 -7.54 -12.01
C TYR A 215 1.85 -8.21 -13.31
N ASP A 216 0.54 -8.43 -13.48
CA ASP A 216 0.00 -9.05 -14.69
C ASP A 216 -1.40 -8.49 -15.01
N PRO A 217 -1.62 -7.94 -16.23
CA PRO A 217 -2.91 -7.37 -16.63
C PRO A 217 -4.06 -8.39 -16.64
N LYS A 218 -3.78 -9.69 -16.51
CA LYS A 218 -4.77 -10.76 -16.42
C LYS A 218 -5.24 -11.02 -14.99
N LEU A 219 -4.56 -10.45 -13.97
CA LEU A 219 -4.98 -10.60 -12.58
C LEU A 219 -6.33 -9.93 -12.34
N GLU A 220 -7.03 -10.41 -11.31
CA GLU A 220 -8.28 -9.83 -10.86
C GLU A 220 -8.08 -8.34 -10.50
N LEU A 221 -9.00 -7.50 -10.92
CA LEU A 221 -8.99 -6.10 -10.57
C LEU A 221 -9.61 -5.90 -9.19
N GLY A 222 -8.92 -5.18 -8.34
CA GLY A 222 -9.40 -4.87 -7.00
C GLY A 222 -9.32 -6.06 -6.04
N MET A 223 -10.03 -5.93 -4.93
CA MET A 223 -10.21 -7.02 -3.97
C MET A 223 -10.94 -8.20 -4.61
N ASN A 224 -10.61 -9.42 -4.17
CA ASN A 224 -11.44 -10.56 -4.53
C ASN A 224 -12.87 -10.35 -4.02
N ARG A 225 -13.83 -10.96 -4.73
CA ARG A 225 -15.26 -10.71 -4.48
C ARG A 225 -15.68 -10.99 -3.04
N GLN A 226 -15.20 -12.09 -2.46
CA GLN A 226 -15.57 -12.49 -1.10
C GLN A 226 -15.07 -11.46 -0.06
N LEU A 227 -13.83 -11.00 -0.19
CA LEU A 227 -13.26 -9.96 0.69
C LEU A 227 -14.07 -8.66 0.59
N LEU A 228 -14.35 -8.21 -0.64
CA LEU A 228 -15.12 -7.00 -0.90
C LEU A 228 -16.52 -7.07 -0.29
N ASP A 229 -17.21 -8.20 -0.44
CA ASP A 229 -18.55 -8.41 0.10
C ASP A 229 -18.54 -8.43 1.63
N VAL A 230 -17.55 -9.10 2.26
CA VAL A 230 -17.39 -9.08 3.73
C VAL A 230 -17.10 -7.68 4.25
N PHE A 231 -16.23 -6.92 3.59
CA PHE A 231 -15.92 -5.54 4.02
C PHE A 231 -17.14 -4.64 3.93
N ARG A 232 -17.91 -4.74 2.85
CA ARG A 232 -19.17 -4.00 2.69
C ARG A 232 -20.21 -4.35 3.75
N GLN A 233 -20.41 -5.65 4.01
CA GLN A 233 -21.38 -6.14 5.01
C GLN A 233 -21.05 -5.66 6.42
N ASN A 234 -19.76 -5.46 6.72
CA ASN A 234 -19.31 -4.95 8.01
C ASN A 234 -19.19 -3.41 8.05
N GLY A 235 -19.47 -2.70 6.96
CA GLY A 235 -19.42 -1.24 6.92
C GLY A 235 -18.02 -0.63 6.88
N VAL A 236 -17.02 -1.38 6.39
CA VAL A 236 -15.67 -0.86 6.19
C VAL A 236 -15.70 0.27 5.17
N THR A 237 -15.02 1.38 5.47
CA THR A 237 -14.79 2.44 4.49
C THR A 237 -13.81 1.94 3.43
N ILE A 238 -14.23 1.90 2.16
CA ILE A 238 -13.41 1.41 1.06
C ILE A 238 -13.14 2.56 0.09
N TYR A 239 -11.87 2.77 -0.24
CA TYR A 239 -11.43 3.74 -1.24
C TYR A 239 -10.77 3.02 -2.42
N THR A 240 -10.82 3.66 -3.59
CA THR A 240 -10.16 3.16 -4.79
C THR A 240 -8.72 3.63 -4.84
N ALA A 241 -7.82 2.72 -5.26
CA ALA A 241 -6.40 2.93 -5.36
C ALA A 241 -5.86 2.40 -6.69
N SER A 242 -5.04 3.19 -7.41
CA SER A 242 -4.37 2.70 -8.62
C SER A 242 -3.11 1.92 -8.31
N ASP A 243 -2.42 2.29 -7.24
CA ASP A 243 -1.06 1.86 -6.93
C ASP A 243 -0.10 2.20 -8.09
N ALA A 244 -0.28 3.41 -8.63
CA ALA A 244 0.49 3.91 -9.76
C ALA A 244 1.91 4.28 -9.33
N HIS A 245 2.89 3.80 -10.11
CA HIS A 245 4.32 4.06 -9.93
C HIS A 245 4.88 5.02 -11.00
N LYS A 246 4.00 5.60 -11.82
CA LYS A 246 4.34 6.57 -12.88
C LYS A 246 3.21 7.57 -13.02
N GLN A 247 3.54 8.81 -13.36
CA GLN A 247 2.56 9.87 -13.62
C GLN A 247 1.46 9.43 -14.60
N ILE A 248 1.84 8.76 -15.68
CA ILE A 248 0.91 8.35 -16.75
C ILE A 248 -0.16 7.37 -16.26
N ASP A 249 0.15 6.61 -15.21
CA ASP A 249 -0.69 5.56 -14.63
C ASP A 249 -1.58 6.09 -13.49
N THR A 250 -1.44 7.37 -13.09
CA THR A 250 -2.29 8.00 -12.07
C THR A 250 -3.76 7.87 -12.47
N GLY A 251 -4.56 7.31 -11.57
CA GLY A 251 -5.98 7.04 -11.80
C GLY A 251 -6.27 5.82 -12.69
N ALA A 252 -5.26 4.98 -12.97
CA ALA A 252 -5.46 3.74 -13.71
C ALA A 252 -6.51 2.86 -13.03
N ASN A 253 -7.45 2.35 -13.80
CA ASN A 253 -8.56 1.49 -13.36
C ASN A 253 -9.54 2.12 -12.35
N ILE A 254 -9.36 3.34 -11.85
CA ILE A 254 -10.21 3.95 -10.81
C ILE A 254 -11.70 3.93 -11.19
N ARG A 255 -12.05 4.26 -12.43
CA ARG A 255 -13.47 4.24 -12.87
C ARG A 255 -14.10 2.84 -12.81
N GLU A 256 -13.33 1.80 -13.07
CA GLU A 256 -13.79 0.42 -13.01
C GLU A 256 -13.92 -0.03 -11.55
N LEU A 257 -12.94 0.30 -10.72
CA LEU A 257 -12.97 0.06 -9.27
C LEU A 257 -14.14 0.77 -8.59
N GLU A 258 -14.43 2.03 -8.93
CA GLU A 258 -15.60 2.77 -8.43
C GLU A 258 -16.91 2.10 -8.85
N ARG A 259 -17.02 1.59 -10.08
CA ARG A 259 -18.19 0.82 -10.50
C ARG A 259 -18.39 -0.43 -9.66
N MET A 260 -17.31 -1.18 -9.39
CA MET A 260 -17.35 -2.35 -8.51
C MET A 260 -17.86 -1.99 -7.10
N LEU A 261 -17.46 -0.83 -6.56
CA LEU A 261 -17.96 -0.35 -5.25
C LEU A 261 -19.43 0.04 -5.28
N ASN A 262 -19.97 0.48 -6.41
CA ASN A 262 -21.36 0.92 -6.57
C ASN A 262 -22.31 -0.20 -7.03
N GLU A 263 -21.79 -1.35 -7.46
CA GLU A 263 -22.65 -2.49 -7.81
C GLU A 263 -23.34 -3.01 -6.56
N VAL A 264 -24.67 -2.95 -6.60
CA VAL A 264 -25.51 -3.51 -5.54
C VAL A 264 -25.40 -5.04 -5.59
N THR A 265 -24.92 -5.64 -4.51
CA THR A 265 -25.01 -7.09 -4.33
C THR A 265 -26.47 -7.46 -4.18
N GLY A 266 -27.05 -8.05 -5.24
CA GLY A 266 -28.41 -8.59 -5.24
C GLY A 266 -28.54 -9.83 -4.38
#